data_420ae364564b7ba36d7386ef96233404
#
_entry.id   420ae364564b7ba36d7386ef96233404
#
_cell.length_a   1.000
_cell.length_b   1.000
_cell.length_c   1.000
_cell.angle_alpha   90.00
_cell.angle_beta   90.00
_cell.angle_gamma   90.00
#
_symmetry.space_group_name_H-M   'P 1'
#
loop_
_entity.id
_entity.type
_entity.pdbx_description
1 polymer ?
#
loop_
_entity_poly.entity_id
_entity_poly.type
_entity_poly.pdbx_seq_one_letter_code
_entity_poly.pdbx_strand_id
1 'polypeptide(L)'
;MMNASLMLAAAGSAQAQSSSWSPKKQTAGGAIRSGHLLFLSGIGGWYPERRPKPGDIRQQTADALGIMKESLEKAGSSMANVLKVTVSLVDPERNWEPMNEVYNTFFPTPRPVRSYWGTTGFRRAGQLLQIDCIAYVD
;
A
#
# COMPACT_ATOMS: atom_id res chain seq x y z
N MET A 1 14.72 -5.26 -53.03
CA MET A 1 16.04 -4.76 -52.63
C MET A 1 16.01 -3.59 -51.67
N MET A 2 14.98 -3.35 -50.88
CA MET A 2 14.93 -2.07 -50.11
C MET A 2 14.49 -2.17 -48.65
N ASN A 3 14.41 -3.34 -48.05
CA ASN A 3 13.80 -3.43 -46.71
C ASN A 3 14.75 -3.69 -45.54
N ALA A 4 16.06 -3.81 -45.79
CA ALA A 4 17.02 -4.08 -44.71
C ALA A 4 17.33 -2.85 -43.83
N SER A 5 17.29 -1.65 -44.40
CA SER A 5 17.62 -0.40 -43.69
C SER A 5 16.54 0.05 -42.71
N LEU A 6 15.26 -0.28 -42.98
CA LEU A 6 14.13 0.06 -42.12
C LEU A 6 14.04 -0.80 -40.87
N MET A 7 14.49 -2.05 -40.94
CA MET A 7 14.51 -2.94 -39.77
C MET A 7 15.58 -2.58 -38.74
N LEU A 8 16.71 -2.03 -39.16
CA LEU A 8 17.77 -1.60 -38.27
C LEU A 8 17.38 -0.37 -37.43
N ALA A 9 16.61 0.55 -37.97
CA ALA A 9 16.15 1.72 -37.25
C ALA A 9 15.16 1.39 -36.12
N ALA A 10 14.27 0.41 -36.34
CA ALA A 10 13.32 -0.05 -35.34
C ALA A 10 14.02 -0.75 -34.16
N ALA A 11 15.06 -1.55 -34.41
CA ALA A 11 15.83 -2.22 -33.37
C ALA A 11 16.61 -1.22 -32.51
N GLY A 12 17.13 -0.16 -33.08
CA GLY A 12 17.83 0.91 -32.34
C GLY A 12 16.94 1.69 -31.40
N SER A 13 15.69 1.96 -31.79
CA SER A 13 14.69 2.63 -30.95
C SER A 13 14.27 1.79 -29.74
N ALA A 14 14.09 0.48 -29.89
CA ALA A 14 13.75 -0.42 -28.80
C ALA A 14 14.86 -0.52 -27.76
N GLN A 15 16.13 -0.54 -28.16
CA GLN A 15 17.29 -0.55 -27.27
C GLN A 15 17.42 0.75 -26.47
N ALA A 16 17.19 1.90 -27.10
CA ALA A 16 17.25 3.20 -26.43
C ALA A 16 16.17 3.33 -25.34
N GLN A 17 14.96 2.81 -25.54
CA GLN A 17 13.91 2.81 -24.54
C GLN A 17 14.23 1.92 -23.34
N SER A 18 14.81 0.73 -23.54
CA SER A 18 15.14 -0.19 -22.45
C SER A 18 16.26 0.31 -21.56
N SER A 19 17.18 1.14 -22.07
CA SER A 19 18.32 1.68 -21.33
C SER A 19 17.98 2.88 -20.44
N SER A 20 16.81 3.49 -20.60
CA SER A 20 16.40 4.69 -19.85
C SER A 20 15.73 4.37 -18.50
N TRP A 21 15.27 3.11 -18.28
CA TRP A 21 14.60 2.73 -17.06
C TRP A 21 15.61 2.34 -15.97
N SER A 22 15.62 3.08 -14.88
CA SER A 22 16.49 2.82 -13.74
C SER A 22 15.71 3.10 -12.46
N PRO A 23 15.15 2.06 -11.81
CA PRO A 23 14.42 2.25 -10.57
C PRO A 23 15.36 2.77 -9.48
N LYS A 24 14.95 3.79 -8.77
CA LYS A 24 15.70 4.39 -7.66
C LYS A 24 14.81 4.53 -6.43
N LYS A 25 15.43 4.34 -5.29
CA LYS A 25 14.79 4.55 -4.01
C LYS A 25 14.68 6.05 -3.71
N GLN A 26 13.47 6.54 -3.50
CA GLN A 26 13.18 7.93 -3.15
C GLN A 26 12.19 7.99 -2.00
N THR A 27 12.32 8.99 -1.12
CA THR A 27 11.29 9.26 -0.11
C THR A 27 10.15 10.06 -0.74
N ALA A 28 8.91 9.75 -0.35
CA ALA A 28 7.72 10.41 -0.86
C ALA A 28 6.63 10.38 0.22
N GLY A 29 6.44 11.49 0.95
CA GLY A 29 5.38 11.64 1.95
C GLY A 29 5.37 10.58 3.06
N GLY A 30 6.53 10.06 3.47
CA GLY A 30 6.65 8.96 4.44
C GLY A 30 6.66 7.57 3.82
N ALA A 31 6.40 7.46 2.52
CA ALA A 31 6.53 6.23 1.75
C ALA A 31 7.90 6.15 1.07
N ILE A 32 8.23 4.97 0.56
CA ILE A 32 9.35 4.80 -0.37
C ILE A 32 8.78 4.63 -1.78
N ARG A 33 9.30 5.41 -2.70
CA ARG A 33 8.96 5.36 -4.12
C ARG A 33 10.10 4.73 -4.93
N SER A 34 9.75 3.87 -5.87
CA SER A 34 10.65 3.39 -6.92
C SER A 34 9.89 3.34 -8.24
N GLY A 35 10.28 4.20 -9.19
CA GLY A 35 9.51 4.37 -10.43
C GLY A 35 8.10 4.87 -10.14
N HIS A 36 7.11 4.11 -10.56
CA HIS A 36 5.69 4.38 -10.28
C HIS A 36 5.15 3.68 -9.04
N LEU A 37 5.97 2.89 -8.32
CA LEU A 37 5.52 2.15 -7.15
C LEU A 37 5.82 2.89 -5.86
N LEU A 38 4.86 2.83 -4.94
CA LEU A 38 4.96 3.33 -3.57
C LEU A 38 4.84 2.17 -2.59
N PHE A 39 5.72 2.16 -1.61
CA PHE A 39 5.77 1.16 -0.55
C PHE A 39 5.55 1.86 0.78
N LEU A 40 4.49 1.48 1.48
CA LEU A 40 4.21 1.96 2.83
C LEU A 40 4.61 0.89 3.83
N SER A 41 5.18 1.32 4.96
CA SER A 41 5.45 0.41 6.08
C SER A 41 4.16 0.11 6.85
N GLY A 42 4.26 -0.83 7.79
CA GLY A 42 3.13 -1.24 8.62
C GLY A 42 2.57 -0.09 9.45
N ILE A 43 1.25 0.07 9.40
CA ILE A 43 0.48 1.09 10.09
C ILE A 43 -0.43 0.41 11.08
N GLY A 44 -0.25 0.71 12.37
CA GLY A 44 -1.22 0.42 13.41
C GLY A 44 -2.21 1.58 13.54
N GLY A 45 -3.39 1.34 14.09
CA GLY A 45 -4.43 2.35 14.22
C GLY A 45 -4.17 3.35 15.34
N TRP A 46 -3.14 4.16 15.21
CA TRP A 46 -2.72 5.07 16.25
C TRP A 46 -2.57 6.52 15.77
N TYR A 47 -3.64 7.26 15.78
CA TYR A 47 -3.49 8.71 15.93
C TYR A 47 -2.94 9.03 17.34
N PRO A 48 -2.18 10.11 17.52
CA PRO A 48 -1.59 10.45 18.83
C PRO A 48 -2.61 10.49 19.96
N GLU A 49 -3.79 11.01 19.72
CA GLU A 49 -4.89 11.12 20.69
C GLU A 49 -5.51 9.77 21.07
N ARG A 50 -5.29 8.73 20.26
CA ARG A 50 -5.77 7.37 20.52
C ARG A 50 -4.83 6.53 21.35
N ARG A 51 -3.60 6.98 21.58
CA ARG A 51 -2.60 6.18 22.30
C ARG A 51 -3.03 5.69 23.67
N PRO A 52 -3.74 6.47 24.51
CA PRO A 52 -4.22 5.99 25.79
C PRO A 52 -5.38 5.01 25.68
N LYS A 53 -6.18 5.11 24.63
CA LYS A 53 -7.35 4.25 24.35
C LYS A 53 -7.42 3.94 22.87
N PRO A 54 -6.73 2.89 22.41
CA PRO A 54 -6.68 2.56 20.98
C PRO A 54 -8.04 2.14 20.38
N GLY A 55 -9.01 1.78 21.20
CA GLY A 55 -10.31 1.36 20.75
C GLY A 55 -10.36 -0.11 20.35
N ASP A 56 -11.53 -0.52 19.87
CA ASP A 56 -11.75 -1.86 19.34
C ASP A 56 -11.17 -2.03 17.93
N ILE A 57 -11.37 -3.20 17.35
CA ILE A 57 -10.86 -3.50 16.01
C ILE A 57 -11.44 -2.59 14.92
N ARG A 58 -12.70 -2.17 15.05
CA ARG A 58 -13.33 -1.25 14.10
C ARG A 58 -12.66 0.12 14.12
N GLN A 59 -12.44 0.66 15.31
CA GLN A 59 -11.76 1.95 15.48
C GLN A 59 -10.32 1.90 14.98
N GLN A 60 -9.60 0.85 15.34
CA GLN A 60 -8.20 0.70 14.91
C GLN A 60 -8.08 0.51 13.40
N THR A 61 -9.00 -0.22 12.78
CA THR A 61 -9.03 -0.38 11.32
C THR A 61 -9.29 0.96 10.63
N ALA A 62 -10.26 1.72 11.11
CA ALA A 62 -10.57 3.05 10.55
C ALA A 62 -9.38 4.01 10.70
N ASP A 63 -8.73 4.02 11.86
CA ASP A 63 -7.57 4.88 12.12
C ASP A 63 -6.38 4.47 11.24
N ALA A 64 -6.08 3.18 11.13
CA ALA A 64 -4.97 2.68 10.30
C ALA A 64 -5.17 3.02 8.82
N LEU A 65 -6.37 2.78 8.29
CA LEU A 65 -6.68 3.09 6.89
C LEU A 65 -6.80 4.59 6.64
N GLY A 66 -7.23 5.38 7.62
CA GLY A 66 -7.18 6.84 7.55
C GLY A 66 -5.75 7.37 7.43
N ILE A 67 -4.84 6.84 8.24
CA ILE A 67 -3.41 7.18 8.16
C ILE A 67 -2.81 6.76 6.82
N MET A 68 -3.16 5.57 6.33
CA MET A 68 -2.74 5.09 5.01
C MET A 68 -3.20 6.05 3.91
N LYS A 69 -4.46 6.44 3.93
CA LYS A 69 -5.03 7.40 2.97
C LYS A 69 -4.28 8.71 2.97
N GLU A 70 -4.04 9.29 4.13
CA GLU A 70 -3.29 10.54 4.28
C GLU A 70 -1.86 10.41 3.72
N SER A 71 -1.18 9.30 4.02
CA SER A 71 0.17 9.04 3.54
C SER A 71 0.23 8.87 2.02
N LEU A 72 -0.73 8.17 1.43
CA LEU A 72 -0.84 8.01 -0.02
C LEU A 72 -1.09 9.35 -0.71
N GLU A 73 -1.99 10.17 -0.19
CA GLU A 73 -2.32 11.48 -0.74
C GLU A 73 -1.11 12.43 -0.68
N LYS A 74 -0.36 12.44 0.42
CA LYS A 74 0.91 13.18 0.53
C LYS A 74 1.95 12.74 -0.49
N ALA A 75 1.94 11.49 -0.89
CA ALA A 75 2.84 10.95 -1.90
C ALA A 75 2.33 11.10 -3.33
N GLY A 76 1.18 11.74 -3.54
CA GLY A 76 0.58 11.95 -4.86
C GLY A 76 -0.25 10.77 -5.37
N SER A 77 -0.61 9.84 -4.50
CA SER A 77 -1.42 8.66 -4.81
C SER A 77 -2.81 8.74 -4.16
N SER A 78 -3.50 7.61 -4.08
CA SER A 78 -4.83 7.52 -3.47
C SER A 78 -5.15 6.08 -3.06
N MET A 79 -6.22 5.90 -2.30
CA MET A 79 -6.71 4.56 -1.95
C MET A 79 -7.12 3.75 -3.20
N ALA A 80 -7.58 4.40 -4.26
CA ALA A 80 -7.90 3.75 -5.53
C ALA A 80 -6.67 3.15 -6.24
N ASN A 81 -5.49 3.64 -5.94
CA ASN A 81 -4.23 3.22 -6.56
C ASN A 81 -3.51 2.13 -5.75
N VAL A 82 -4.09 1.65 -4.68
CA VAL A 82 -3.51 0.56 -3.90
C VAL A 82 -3.63 -0.76 -4.66
N LEU A 83 -2.50 -1.44 -4.82
CA LEU A 83 -2.39 -2.69 -5.57
C LEU A 83 -2.43 -3.91 -4.66
N LYS A 84 -1.72 -3.84 -3.55
CA LYS A 84 -1.55 -4.94 -2.59
C LYS A 84 -1.64 -4.43 -1.17
N VAL A 85 -2.37 -5.15 -0.34
CA VAL A 85 -2.45 -4.91 1.11
C VAL A 85 -2.04 -6.18 1.84
N THR A 86 -1.30 -6.02 2.93
CA THR A 86 -1.02 -7.09 3.89
C THR A 86 -1.55 -6.68 5.24
N VAL A 87 -2.31 -7.57 5.87
CA VAL A 87 -2.90 -7.36 7.20
C VAL A 87 -2.36 -8.38 8.18
N SER A 88 -1.85 -7.91 9.32
CA SER A 88 -1.57 -8.74 10.48
C SER A 88 -2.64 -8.47 11.53
N LEU A 89 -3.27 -9.53 12.06
CA LEU A 89 -4.48 -9.41 12.88
C LEU A 89 -4.36 -10.29 14.13
N VAL A 90 -4.60 -9.68 15.29
CA VAL A 90 -4.73 -10.39 16.55
C VAL A 90 -6.09 -11.05 16.59
N ASP A 91 -6.16 -12.30 17.07
CA ASP A 91 -7.38 -13.08 17.20
C ASP A 91 -8.30 -12.98 15.96
N PRO A 92 -7.87 -13.59 14.82
CA PRO A 92 -8.62 -13.46 13.58
C PRO A 92 -10.05 -13.98 13.66
N GLU A 93 -10.29 -15.02 14.46
CA GLU A 93 -11.63 -15.57 14.62
C GLU A 93 -12.63 -14.51 15.12
N ARG A 94 -12.21 -13.70 16.07
CA ARG A 94 -13.03 -12.63 16.63
C ARG A 94 -13.02 -11.35 15.81
N ASN A 95 -11.86 -10.99 15.25
CA ASN A 95 -11.63 -9.65 14.69
C ASN A 95 -11.79 -9.57 13.16
N TRP A 96 -11.89 -10.70 12.45
CA TRP A 96 -11.96 -10.74 10.98
C TRP A 96 -13.18 -9.99 10.43
N GLU A 97 -14.37 -10.36 10.84
CA GLU A 97 -15.62 -9.77 10.34
C GLU A 97 -15.70 -8.26 10.59
N PRO A 98 -15.54 -7.78 11.84
CA PRO A 98 -15.61 -6.35 12.10
C PRO A 98 -14.50 -5.55 11.43
N MET A 99 -13.30 -6.11 11.28
CA MET A 99 -12.23 -5.49 10.50
C MET A 99 -12.63 -5.34 9.04
N ASN A 100 -13.14 -6.39 8.40
CA ASN A 100 -13.53 -6.36 7.00
C ASN A 100 -14.65 -5.37 6.71
N GLU A 101 -15.62 -5.22 7.58
CA GLU A 101 -16.71 -4.25 7.39
C GLU A 101 -16.16 -2.83 7.23
N VAL A 102 -15.22 -2.45 8.06
CA VAL A 102 -14.55 -1.14 7.96
C VAL A 102 -13.60 -1.08 6.76
N TYR A 103 -12.77 -2.10 6.59
CA TYR A 103 -11.82 -2.20 5.48
C TYR A 103 -12.49 -1.95 4.12
N ASN A 104 -13.61 -2.60 3.90
CA ASN A 104 -14.31 -2.54 2.63
C ASN A 104 -14.84 -1.14 2.29
N THR A 105 -15.02 -0.27 3.27
CA THR A 105 -15.47 1.12 3.04
C THR A 105 -14.36 2.02 2.51
N PHE A 106 -13.11 1.65 2.66
CA PHE A 106 -11.97 2.48 2.28
C PHE A 106 -11.47 2.26 0.85
N PHE A 107 -11.80 1.12 0.23
CA PHE A 107 -11.25 0.78 -1.08
C PHE A 107 -12.34 0.72 -2.15
N PRO A 108 -12.23 1.55 -3.20
CA PRO A 108 -13.14 1.44 -4.35
C PRO A 108 -12.86 0.17 -5.16
N THR A 109 -13.83 -0.25 -5.94
CA THR A 109 -13.70 -1.38 -6.87
C THR A 109 -12.95 -0.94 -8.14
N PRO A 110 -11.97 -1.71 -8.66
CA PRO A 110 -11.52 -2.99 -8.15
C PRO A 110 -10.64 -2.82 -6.88
N ARG A 111 -10.92 -3.67 -5.88
CA ARG A 111 -10.16 -3.64 -4.64
C ARG A 111 -8.75 -4.19 -4.82
N PRO A 112 -7.78 -3.78 -3.98
CA PRO A 112 -6.44 -4.35 -4.01
C PRO A 112 -6.47 -5.85 -3.69
N VAL A 113 -5.51 -6.60 -4.20
CA VAL A 113 -5.29 -7.96 -3.71
C VAL A 113 -4.78 -7.90 -2.27
N ARG A 114 -5.10 -8.90 -1.46
CA ARG A 114 -4.80 -8.90 -0.03
C ARG A 114 -4.30 -10.24 0.46
N SER A 115 -3.31 -10.20 1.35
CA SER A 115 -2.93 -11.33 2.19
C SER A 115 -3.12 -10.94 3.65
N TYR A 116 -3.37 -11.93 4.51
CA TYR A 116 -3.38 -11.70 5.94
C TYR A 116 -2.78 -12.90 6.67
N TRP A 117 -2.37 -12.64 7.90
CA TRP A 117 -2.05 -13.69 8.86
C TRP A 117 -2.43 -13.25 10.26
N GLY A 118 -2.71 -14.26 11.10
CA GLY A 118 -2.93 -14.05 12.51
C GLY A 118 -1.60 -13.83 13.24
N THR A 119 -1.65 -13.04 14.29
CA THR A 119 -0.52 -12.84 15.21
C THR A 119 -0.99 -12.91 16.65
N THR A 120 -0.10 -13.26 17.56
CA THR A 120 -0.39 -13.30 19.00
C THR A 120 -0.40 -11.91 19.63
N GLY A 121 0.19 -10.92 18.99
CA GLY A 121 0.20 -9.55 19.48
C GLY A 121 1.26 -8.69 18.82
N PHE A 122 1.33 -7.45 19.28
CA PHE A 122 2.28 -6.45 18.81
C PHE A 122 3.06 -5.89 20.01
N ARG A 123 4.11 -5.16 19.72
CA ARG A 123 4.91 -4.49 20.77
C ARG A 123 4.09 -3.48 21.59
N ARG A 124 3.12 -2.82 20.95
CA ARG A 124 2.24 -1.86 21.65
C ARG A 124 1.06 -2.58 22.28
N ALA A 125 0.85 -2.35 23.57
CA ALA A 125 -0.28 -2.91 24.28
C ALA A 125 -1.60 -2.44 23.67
N GLY A 126 -2.54 -3.38 23.49
CA GLY A 126 -3.85 -3.09 22.94
C GLY A 126 -3.92 -2.96 21.42
N GLN A 127 -2.81 -3.03 20.71
CA GLN A 127 -2.83 -3.05 19.24
C GLN A 127 -3.38 -4.38 18.72
N LEU A 128 -4.36 -4.30 17.82
CA LEU A 128 -5.06 -5.47 17.28
C LEU A 128 -4.73 -5.75 15.82
N LEU A 129 -4.21 -4.76 15.08
CA LEU A 129 -3.85 -4.97 13.68
C LEU A 129 -2.69 -4.09 13.25
N GLN A 130 -2.06 -4.50 12.14
CA GLN A 130 -1.11 -3.71 11.38
C GLN A 130 -1.38 -3.93 9.89
N ILE A 131 -1.40 -2.86 9.12
CA ILE A 131 -1.68 -2.89 7.69
C ILE A 131 -0.55 -2.17 6.94
N ASP A 132 -0.07 -2.78 5.87
CA ASP A 132 0.83 -2.12 4.93
C ASP A 132 0.30 -2.26 3.50
N CYS A 133 0.84 -1.49 2.58
CA CYS A 133 0.41 -1.56 1.20
C CYS A 133 1.51 -1.23 0.20
N ILE A 134 1.25 -1.67 -1.03
CA ILE A 134 1.96 -1.24 -2.24
C ILE A 134 0.92 -0.55 -3.11
N ALA A 135 1.23 0.66 -3.57
CA ALA A 135 0.39 1.46 -4.44
C ALA A 135 1.17 1.94 -5.66
N TYR A 136 0.50 2.60 -6.57
CA TYR A 136 1.19 3.26 -7.68
C TYR A 136 0.88 4.76 -7.69
N VAL A 137 1.72 5.50 -8.37
CA VAL A 137 1.55 6.92 -8.65
C VAL A 137 1.84 7.16 -10.12
N ASP A 138 1.04 7.99 -10.76
CA ASP A 138 1.17 8.34 -12.18
C ASP A 138 2.41 9.20 -12.46
#